data_7638789bd4e2025686ce63b1c1c59bb7
#
_entry.id   7638789bd4e2025686ce63b1c1c59bb7
#
_cell.length_a   1.000
_cell.length_b   1.000
_cell.length_c   1.000
_cell.angle_alpha   90.00
_cell.angle_beta   90.00
_cell.angle_gamma   90.00
#
_symmetry.space_group_name_H-M   'P 1'
#
loop_
_entity.id
_entity.type
_entity.pdbx_description
1 polymer ?
#
loop_
_entity_poly.entity_id
_entity_poly.type
_entity_poly.pdbx_seq_one_letter_code
_entity_poly.pdbx_strand_id
1 'polypeptide(L)'
;MFEYWKNSRKLLGMNARNLDFVRPFNRRRGMKIADQKLLCKHVLTRSKLPVSALIGKIRSREELENFDWTTLPASFALKPNRGFGGEGILVVYARKRNRPDAWIKANGGIVTIEDLKTHIQNILDGSFSLSNTPDIAFFEERLKLLKLFKPYSYKGIPDIRVIVFNRIPVMAMLRLPTRASDGKANLQQGAIGVGIDLATGTTTSAIMGKGQIIESVPGTRLPLSGIKIPYWKQILTMAVEAQSISSLGFLGADIAIDRDQGPVILELNARPGLSIQLANFAGLKERLDRVRGINIKTVERGVRLGRNLFGGEIEEEIEEISGRRVIGCIEKVKLIGKNGKEVTAEAKIDTGADSTSIDTELAKQLGFEDVISFFSSIPKPTSSERSDLKKVSEEYDTTYLSAHPDLKGIAFTYSSNGFTMRPKVDLSFVLDTMEIPARASIIDRSHLEYPVIIGRRNLSKFLVDVNKK
;
A
#
# COMPACT_ATOMS: atom_id res chain seq x y z
N MET A 1 21.61 5.17 -22.35
CA MET A 1 22.25 3.84 -22.39
C MET A 1 22.87 3.46 -21.04
N PHE A 2 23.60 4.34 -20.36
CA PHE A 2 24.24 4.05 -19.06
C PHE A 2 23.22 3.76 -17.94
N GLU A 3 22.10 4.50 -17.84
CA GLU A 3 21.02 4.25 -16.86
C GLU A 3 20.31 2.91 -17.10
N TYR A 4 20.09 2.54 -18.36
CA TYR A 4 19.52 1.23 -18.71
C TYR A 4 20.38 0.08 -18.16
N TRP A 5 21.71 0.14 -18.33
CA TRP A 5 22.62 -0.85 -17.78
C TRP A 5 22.68 -0.85 -16.25
N LYS A 6 22.58 0.32 -15.63
CA LYS A 6 22.54 0.47 -14.17
C LYS A 6 21.26 -0.14 -13.59
N ASN A 7 20.11 0.11 -14.21
CA ASN A 7 18.82 -0.40 -13.77
C ASN A 7 18.64 -1.91 -14.07
N SER A 8 19.18 -2.41 -15.19
CA SER A 8 19.11 -3.84 -15.51
C SER A 8 19.83 -4.72 -14.47
N ARG A 9 20.89 -4.22 -13.84
CA ARG A 9 21.61 -4.92 -12.76
C ARG A 9 20.83 -5.07 -11.47
N LYS A 10 19.81 -4.24 -11.25
CA LYS A 10 18.92 -4.30 -10.09
C LYS A 10 17.86 -5.39 -10.25
N LEU A 11 17.55 -5.78 -11.47
CA LEU A 11 16.55 -6.80 -11.77
C LEU A 11 17.09 -8.20 -11.49
N LEU A 12 16.23 -9.01 -10.88
CA LEU A 12 16.51 -10.44 -10.68
C LEU A 12 16.06 -11.23 -11.90
N GLY A 13 17.02 -11.81 -12.64
CA GLY A 13 16.72 -12.75 -13.72
C GLY A 13 16.41 -14.16 -13.20
N MET A 14 15.79 -15.02 -14.02
CA MET A 14 15.41 -16.38 -13.61
C MET A 14 16.61 -17.25 -13.21
N ASN A 15 17.71 -17.16 -13.92
CA ASN A 15 18.93 -17.91 -13.58
C ASN A 15 19.51 -17.45 -12.24
N ALA A 16 19.67 -16.13 -12.03
CA ALA A 16 20.11 -15.58 -10.76
C ALA A 16 19.17 -15.95 -9.60
N ARG A 17 17.83 -15.89 -9.82
CA ARG A 17 16.87 -16.39 -8.81
C ARG A 17 17.18 -17.83 -8.40
N ASN A 18 17.39 -18.71 -9.37
CA ASN A 18 17.58 -20.14 -9.10
C ASN A 18 18.95 -20.43 -8.46
N LEU A 19 20.01 -19.81 -8.97
CA LEU A 19 21.39 -20.08 -8.55
C LEU A 19 21.77 -19.36 -7.24
N ASP A 20 21.35 -18.09 -7.10
CA ASP A 20 21.83 -17.23 -6.01
C ASP A 20 20.89 -17.21 -4.80
N PHE A 21 19.60 -17.59 -4.98
CA PHE A 21 18.58 -17.52 -3.92
C PHE A 21 17.86 -18.84 -3.66
N VAL A 22 17.34 -19.54 -4.69
CA VAL A 22 16.63 -20.79 -4.46
C VAL A 22 17.57 -21.91 -4.03
N ARG A 23 18.59 -22.17 -4.80
CA ARG A 23 19.54 -23.29 -4.54
C ARG A 23 20.26 -23.18 -3.20
N PRO A 24 20.80 -22.02 -2.79
CA PRO A 24 21.52 -21.88 -1.52
C PRO A 24 20.60 -21.82 -0.29
N PHE A 25 19.39 -21.24 -0.44
CA PHE A 25 18.56 -20.91 0.72
C PHE A 25 17.31 -21.79 0.87
N ASN A 26 16.86 -22.51 -0.17
CA ASN A 26 15.68 -23.37 -0.11
C ASN A 26 16.07 -24.83 -0.01
N ARG A 27 15.94 -25.40 1.19
CA ARG A 27 16.20 -26.81 1.42
C ARG A 27 15.12 -27.70 0.74
N ARG A 28 15.49 -28.91 0.32
CA ARG A 28 14.58 -29.88 -0.34
C ARG A 28 13.28 -30.10 0.44
N ARG A 29 13.36 -30.19 1.77
CA ARG A 29 12.17 -30.34 2.64
C ARG A 29 11.21 -29.14 2.49
N GLY A 30 11.71 -27.92 2.52
CA GLY A 30 10.89 -26.70 2.33
C GLY A 30 10.28 -26.64 0.94
N MET A 31 11.05 -26.97 -0.10
CA MET A 31 10.53 -27.04 -1.47
C MET A 31 9.40 -28.05 -1.59
N LYS A 32 9.51 -29.25 -0.98
CA LYS A 32 8.43 -30.25 -0.95
C LYS A 32 7.16 -29.72 -0.26
N ILE A 33 7.30 -28.94 0.80
CA ILE A 33 6.15 -28.29 1.47
C ILE A 33 5.47 -27.32 0.51
N ALA A 34 6.21 -26.48 -0.20
CA ALA A 34 5.65 -25.53 -1.16
C ALA A 34 5.01 -26.22 -2.38
N ASP A 35 5.62 -27.29 -2.89
CA ASP A 35 5.17 -28.00 -4.09
C ASP A 35 3.93 -28.89 -3.84
N GLN A 36 3.51 -29.12 -2.57
CA GLN A 36 2.37 -29.95 -2.19
C GLN A 36 1.38 -29.18 -1.31
N LYS A 37 0.25 -28.76 -1.88
CA LYS A 37 -0.75 -27.91 -1.20
C LYS A 37 -1.30 -28.54 0.08
N LEU A 38 -1.56 -29.85 0.10
CA LEU A 38 -2.03 -30.57 1.29
C LEU A 38 -0.98 -30.61 2.40
N LEU A 39 0.30 -30.81 2.05
CA LEU A 39 1.40 -30.78 3.00
C LEU A 39 1.63 -29.37 3.54
N CYS A 40 1.60 -28.37 2.67
CA CYS A 40 1.67 -26.97 3.03
C CYS A 40 0.56 -26.60 4.03
N LYS A 41 -0.69 -26.93 3.69
CA LYS A 41 -1.86 -26.72 4.54
C LYS A 41 -1.71 -27.40 5.90
N HIS A 42 -1.27 -28.65 5.94
CA HIS A 42 -1.05 -29.36 7.20
C HIS A 42 0.00 -28.68 8.09
N VAL A 43 1.14 -28.28 7.53
CA VAL A 43 2.22 -27.60 8.27
C VAL A 43 1.77 -26.25 8.81
N LEU A 44 1.07 -25.46 8.00
CA LEU A 44 0.57 -24.14 8.39
C LEU A 44 -0.52 -24.24 9.47
N THR A 45 -1.49 -25.16 9.33
CA THR A 45 -2.55 -25.40 10.33
C THR A 45 -1.96 -25.82 11.68
N ARG A 46 -0.98 -26.73 11.68
CA ARG A 46 -0.31 -27.18 12.90
C ARG A 46 0.40 -26.03 13.62
N SER A 47 0.84 -25.03 12.86
CA SER A 47 1.47 -23.83 13.39
C SER A 47 0.47 -22.68 13.63
N LYS A 48 -0.83 -22.95 13.57
CA LYS A 48 -1.93 -21.99 13.81
C LYS A 48 -1.97 -20.81 12.83
N LEU A 49 -1.36 -20.97 11.64
CA LEU A 49 -1.50 -19.99 10.56
C LEU A 49 -2.81 -20.23 9.80
N PRO A 50 -3.60 -19.18 9.51
CA PRO A 50 -4.87 -19.29 8.82
C PRO A 50 -4.72 -19.84 7.39
N VAL A 51 -5.44 -20.90 7.10
CA VAL A 51 -5.59 -21.52 5.77
C VAL A 51 -7.05 -21.91 5.58
N SER A 52 -7.54 -22.02 4.32
CA SER A 52 -8.89 -22.51 4.07
C SER A 52 -9.09 -23.90 4.66
N ALA A 53 -10.22 -24.15 5.33
CA ALA A 53 -10.50 -25.45 5.95
C ALA A 53 -10.57 -26.57 4.90
N LEU A 54 -9.91 -27.69 5.18
CA LEU A 54 -9.97 -28.89 4.37
C LEU A 54 -11.30 -29.61 4.63
N ILE A 55 -12.08 -29.89 3.59
CA ILE A 55 -13.38 -30.60 3.68
C ILE A 55 -13.17 -32.10 3.45
N GLY A 56 -12.41 -32.45 2.41
CA GLY A 56 -12.17 -33.84 2.05
C GLY A 56 -11.05 -33.98 1.03
N LYS A 57 -10.59 -35.20 0.82
CA LYS A 57 -9.56 -35.52 -0.18
C LYS A 57 -9.84 -36.90 -0.80
N ILE A 58 -9.43 -37.07 -2.06
CA ILE A 58 -9.57 -38.29 -2.83
C ILE A 58 -8.21 -38.60 -3.46
N ARG A 59 -7.65 -39.78 -3.16
CA ARG A 59 -6.28 -40.16 -3.51
C ARG A 59 -6.23 -41.27 -4.57
N SER A 60 -7.34 -42.02 -4.74
CA SER A 60 -7.44 -43.17 -5.64
C SER A 60 -8.82 -43.24 -6.30
N ARG A 61 -8.93 -44.03 -7.33
CA ARG A 61 -10.23 -44.33 -8.00
C ARG A 61 -11.20 -45.02 -7.04
N GLU A 62 -10.71 -45.91 -6.18
CA GLU A 62 -11.53 -46.57 -5.16
C GLU A 62 -12.11 -45.57 -4.14
N GLU A 63 -11.29 -44.61 -3.65
CA GLU A 63 -11.78 -43.54 -2.79
C GLU A 63 -12.81 -42.64 -3.52
N LEU A 64 -12.68 -42.43 -4.84
CA LEU A 64 -13.64 -41.70 -5.66
C LEU A 64 -14.99 -42.42 -5.79
N GLU A 65 -14.98 -43.72 -6.03
CA GLU A 65 -16.20 -44.52 -6.17
C GLU A 65 -16.99 -44.56 -4.86
N ASN A 66 -16.29 -44.65 -3.73
CA ASN A 66 -16.88 -44.74 -2.39
C ASN A 66 -17.09 -43.37 -1.72
N PHE A 67 -16.86 -42.24 -2.42
CA PHE A 67 -16.95 -40.91 -1.83
C PHE A 67 -18.40 -40.51 -1.55
N ASP A 68 -18.67 -40.11 -0.29
CA ASP A 68 -19.99 -39.62 0.10
C ASP A 68 -20.18 -38.16 -0.31
N TRP A 69 -20.85 -37.92 -1.42
CA TRP A 69 -21.13 -36.61 -2.00
C TRP A 69 -22.07 -35.76 -1.12
N THR A 70 -22.77 -36.33 -0.16
CA THR A 70 -23.67 -35.60 0.74
C THR A 70 -22.91 -34.74 1.73
N THR A 71 -21.66 -35.09 2.01
CA THR A 71 -20.77 -34.35 2.94
C THR A 71 -20.28 -33.04 2.38
N LEU A 72 -20.39 -32.82 1.06
CA LEU A 72 -19.96 -31.55 0.48
C LEU A 72 -20.94 -30.41 0.81
N PRO A 73 -20.43 -29.23 1.23
CA PRO A 73 -21.26 -28.08 1.51
C PRO A 73 -21.86 -27.46 0.24
N ALA A 74 -22.69 -26.44 0.41
CA ALA A 74 -23.29 -25.71 -0.71
C ALA A 74 -22.25 -24.98 -1.58
N SER A 75 -21.08 -24.62 -1.04
CA SER A 75 -20.00 -23.97 -1.78
C SER A 75 -18.64 -24.49 -1.32
N PHE A 76 -17.74 -24.74 -2.26
CA PHE A 76 -16.39 -25.24 -2.02
C PHE A 76 -15.45 -24.93 -3.19
N ALA A 77 -14.16 -25.16 -3.00
CA ALA A 77 -13.17 -25.24 -4.06
C ALA A 77 -12.59 -26.66 -4.13
N LEU A 78 -12.56 -27.24 -5.33
CA LEU A 78 -11.89 -28.51 -5.65
C LEU A 78 -10.55 -28.17 -6.30
N LYS A 79 -9.47 -28.75 -5.79
CA LYS A 79 -8.10 -28.44 -6.23
C LYS A 79 -7.23 -29.69 -6.38
N PRO A 80 -6.30 -29.69 -7.36
CA PRO A 80 -5.21 -30.67 -7.39
C PRO A 80 -4.14 -30.29 -6.34
N ASN A 81 -3.54 -31.27 -5.68
CA ASN A 81 -2.51 -31.06 -4.67
C ASN A 81 -1.20 -30.50 -5.25
N ARG A 82 -0.82 -30.95 -6.46
CA ARG A 82 0.40 -30.49 -7.18
C ARG A 82 0.09 -29.65 -8.41
N GLY A 83 -1.14 -29.14 -8.54
CA GLY A 83 -1.56 -28.31 -9.67
C GLY A 83 -0.74 -27.02 -9.77
N PHE A 84 -0.50 -26.59 -11.01
CA PHE A 84 0.31 -25.44 -11.35
C PHE A 84 -0.53 -24.35 -12.03
N GLY A 85 -0.22 -23.08 -11.77
CA GLY A 85 -0.80 -21.93 -12.48
C GLY A 85 -2.30 -21.72 -12.30
N GLY A 86 -2.92 -22.36 -11.29
CA GLY A 86 -4.38 -22.32 -11.07
C GLY A 86 -5.16 -23.27 -11.95
N GLU A 87 -4.49 -24.15 -12.69
CA GLU A 87 -5.15 -25.17 -13.51
C GLU A 87 -5.74 -26.28 -12.65
N GLY A 88 -6.83 -26.88 -13.11
CA GLY A 88 -7.56 -27.90 -12.39
C GLY A 88 -8.32 -27.40 -11.15
N ILE A 89 -8.36 -26.10 -10.88
CA ILE A 89 -9.16 -25.53 -9.79
C ILE A 89 -10.59 -25.33 -10.29
N LEU A 90 -11.55 -25.93 -9.57
CA LEU A 90 -12.97 -25.79 -9.81
C LEU A 90 -13.61 -25.17 -8.57
N VAL A 91 -14.29 -24.02 -8.72
CA VAL A 91 -14.95 -23.30 -7.62
C VAL A 91 -16.46 -23.27 -7.85
N VAL A 92 -17.22 -23.75 -6.86
CA VAL A 92 -18.68 -23.69 -6.85
C VAL A 92 -19.19 -22.78 -5.76
N TYR A 93 -20.26 -22.05 -6.05
CA TYR A 93 -20.76 -20.94 -5.24
C TYR A 93 -22.02 -21.25 -4.46
N ALA A 94 -22.84 -22.17 -4.97
CA ALA A 94 -24.09 -22.58 -4.34
C ALA A 94 -24.51 -23.97 -4.83
N ARG A 95 -25.28 -24.70 -4.03
CA ARG A 95 -25.99 -25.90 -4.47
C ARG A 95 -27.21 -25.48 -5.32
N LYS A 96 -27.55 -26.21 -6.37
CA LYS A 96 -28.69 -25.89 -7.23
C LYS A 96 -30.01 -26.22 -6.51
N ARG A 97 -30.95 -25.28 -6.47
CA ARG A 97 -32.18 -25.33 -5.63
C ARG A 97 -33.01 -26.62 -5.82
N ASN A 98 -33.20 -27.07 -7.06
CA ASN A 98 -34.04 -28.22 -7.39
C ASN A 98 -33.25 -29.48 -7.80
N ARG A 99 -31.91 -29.48 -7.57
CA ARG A 99 -30.99 -30.57 -7.90
C ARG A 99 -29.91 -30.67 -6.83
N PRO A 100 -30.11 -31.46 -5.78
CA PRO A 100 -29.16 -31.61 -4.68
C PRO A 100 -27.82 -32.26 -5.10
N ASP A 101 -27.81 -32.93 -6.27
CA ASP A 101 -26.66 -33.55 -6.92
C ASP A 101 -25.84 -32.57 -7.78
N ALA A 102 -26.17 -31.28 -7.78
CA ALA A 102 -25.53 -30.29 -8.64
C ALA A 102 -25.24 -28.97 -7.94
N TRP A 103 -24.17 -28.28 -8.40
CA TRP A 103 -23.71 -26.99 -7.93
C TRP A 103 -23.64 -25.97 -9.07
N ILE A 104 -23.49 -24.72 -8.71
CA ILE A 104 -23.45 -23.58 -9.64
C ILE A 104 -22.07 -22.89 -9.55
N LYS A 105 -21.39 -22.69 -10.70
CA LYS A 105 -20.15 -21.92 -10.84
C LYS A 105 -20.41 -20.41 -10.86
N ALA A 106 -19.36 -19.60 -10.75
CA ALA A 106 -19.43 -18.14 -10.82
C ALA A 106 -20.09 -17.59 -12.11
N ASN A 107 -20.00 -18.33 -13.22
CA ASN A 107 -20.59 -17.96 -14.52
C ASN A 107 -22.03 -18.48 -14.70
N GLY A 108 -22.65 -19.06 -13.67
CA GLY A 108 -23.96 -19.69 -13.75
C GLY A 108 -23.97 -21.11 -14.31
N GLY A 109 -22.82 -21.63 -14.78
CA GLY A 109 -22.70 -23.00 -15.26
C GLY A 109 -22.97 -24.01 -14.15
N ILE A 110 -23.62 -25.13 -14.52
CA ILE A 110 -23.97 -26.21 -13.60
C ILE A 110 -22.80 -27.22 -13.57
N VAL A 111 -22.53 -27.78 -12.41
CA VAL A 111 -21.58 -28.88 -12.18
C VAL A 111 -22.34 -29.97 -11.46
N THR A 112 -22.43 -31.14 -12.06
CA THR A 112 -23.05 -32.34 -11.49
C THR A 112 -22.01 -33.21 -10.76
N ILE A 113 -22.49 -34.24 -10.04
CA ILE A 113 -21.58 -35.22 -9.44
C ILE A 113 -20.75 -35.92 -10.53
N GLU A 114 -21.32 -36.22 -11.69
CA GLU A 114 -20.58 -36.85 -12.79
C GLU A 114 -19.50 -35.95 -13.38
N ASP A 115 -19.76 -34.62 -13.46
CA ASP A 115 -18.75 -33.66 -13.86
C ASP A 115 -17.61 -33.60 -12.82
N LEU A 116 -17.93 -33.65 -11.51
CA LEU A 116 -16.94 -33.73 -10.45
C LEU A 116 -16.11 -35.00 -10.51
N LYS A 117 -16.74 -36.18 -10.72
CA LYS A 117 -16.04 -37.44 -10.88
C LYS A 117 -15.05 -37.40 -12.04
N THR A 118 -15.49 -36.94 -13.20
CA THR A 118 -14.63 -36.78 -14.39
C THR A 118 -13.46 -35.85 -14.10
N HIS A 119 -13.73 -34.69 -13.46
CA HIS A 119 -12.69 -33.74 -13.12
C HIS A 119 -11.67 -34.30 -12.11
N ILE A 120 -12.15 -35.06 -11.11
CA ILE A 120 -11.29 -35.72 -10.12
C ILE A 120 -10.44 -36.81 -10.76
N GLN A 121 -11.00 -37.60 -11.67
CA GLN A 121 -10.22 -38.59 -12.45
C GLN A 121 -9.07 -37.91 -13.20
N ASN A 122 -9.33 -36.78 -13.88
CA ASN A 122 -8.29 -36.02 -14.55
C ASN A 122 -7.19 -35.53 -13.57
N ILE A 123 -7.57 -35.16 -12.34
CA ILE A 123 -6.58 -34.80 -11.29
C ILE A 123 -5.78 -36.06 -10.90
N LEU A 124 -6.43 -37.15 -10.60
CA LEU A 124 -5.78 -38.41 -10.20
C LEU A 124 -4.81 -38.92 -11.27
N ASP A 125 -5.17 -38.77 -12.54
CA ASP A 125 -4.35 -39.18 -13.70
C ASP A 125 -3.22 -38.18 -14.00
N GLY A 126 -3.14 -37.06 -13.25
CA GLY A 126 -2.03 -36.08 -13.33
C GLY A 126 -2.19 -35.01 -14.40
N SER A 127 -3.35 -34.84 -15.03
CA SER A 127 -3.57 -33.88 -16.12
C SER A 127 -3.23 -32.41 -15.77
N PHE A 128 -3.23 -32.07 -14.49
CA PHE A 128 -2.96 -30.70 -13.99
C PHE A 128 -1.63 -30.59 -13.22
N SER A 129 -0.85 -31.67 -13.13
CA SER A 129 0.44 -31.69 -12.45
C SER A 129 1.60 -31.45 -13.41
N LEU A 130 2.72 -30.88 -12.90
CA LEU A 130 3.95 -30.82 -13.67
C LEU A 130 4.43 -32.26 -13.97
N SER A 131 4.74 -32.51 -15.24
CA SER A 131 5.21 -33.84 -15.73
C SER A 131 4.15 -34.95 -15.71
N ASN A 132 2.87 -34.60 -15.72
CA ASN A 132 1.74 -35.56 -15.77
C ASN A 132 1.86 -36.68 -14.72
N THR A 133 2.31 -36.37 -13.53
CA THR A 133 2.41 -37.34 -12.43
C THR A 133 1.07 -37.42 -11.70
N PRO A 134 0.65 -38.66 -11.30
CA PRO A 134 -0.57 -38.87 -10.52
C PRO A 134 -0.64 -37.92 -9.30
N ASP A 135 -1.82 -37.39 -9.04
CA ASP A 135 -2.01 -36.37 -7.99
C ASP A 135 -3.21 -36.73 -7.08
N ILE A 136 -3.48 -35.92 -6.11
CA ILE A 136 -4.55 -36.04 -5.14
C ILE A 136 -5.52 -34.87 -5.35
N ALA A 137 -6.81 -35.17 -5.45
CA ALA A 137 -7.86 -34.17 -5.44
C ALA A 137 -8.27 -33.86 -4.00
N PHE A 138 -8.53 -32.58 -3.70
CA PHE A 138 -9.05 -32.20 -2.39
C PHE A 138 -10.06 -31.06 -2.47
N PHE A 139 -10.98 -31.08 -1.53
CA PHE A 139 -11.99 -30.07 -1.34
C PHE A 139 -11.64 -29.18 -0.15
N GLU A 140 -11.79 -27.89 -0.33
CA GLU A 140 -11.61 -26.91 0.75
C GLU A 140 -12.73 -25.88 0.77
N GLU A 141 -12.89 -25.20 1.89
CA GLU A 141 -13.83 -24.11 2.03
C GLU A 141 -13.55 -23.00 1.01
N ARG A 142 -14.61 -22.56 0.33
CA ARG A 142 -14.53 -21.47 -0.64
C ARG A 142 -14.35 -20.14 0.06
N LEU A 143 -13.32 -19.41 -0.31
CA LEU A 143 -13.10 -18.05 0.17
C LEU A 143 -14.17 -17.09 -0.37
N LYS A 144 -14.55 -16.12 0.45
CA LYS A 144 -15.54 -15.10 0.14
C LYS A 144 -14.87 -13.76 -0.16
N LEU A 145 -15.18 -13.19 -1.32
CA LEU A 145 -14.59 -11.95 -1.78
C LEU A 145 -14.86 -10.79 -0.80
N LEU A 146 -13.81 -10.12 -0.37
CA LEU A 146 -13.92 -8.90 0.44
C LEU A 146 -14.60 -7.79 -0.38
N LYS A 147 -15.54 -7.05 0.23
CA LYS A 147 -16.30 -5.99 -0.47
C LYS A 147 -15.40 -4.95 -1.13
N LEU A 148 -14.27 -4.59 -0.50
CA LEU A 148 -13.27 -3.65 -1.03
C LEU A 148 -12.83 -4.04 -2.45
N PHE A 149 -12.59 -5.32 -2.70
CA PHE A 149 -12.07 -5.78 -3.98
C PHE A 149 -13.13 -6.11 -5.04
N LYS A 150 -14.42 -6.01 -4.70
CA LYS A 150 -15.50 -6.34 -5.62
C LYS A 150 -15.45 -5.54 -6.94
N PRO A 151 -15.19 -4.22 -6.94
CA PRO A 151 -15.09 -3.47 -8.19
C PRO A 151 -13.80 -3.70 -8.98
N TYR A 152 -12.77 -4.28 -8.34
CA TYR A 152 -11.45 -4.51 -8.92
C TYR A 152 -11.23 -5.93 -9.48
N SER A 153 -12.10 -6.87 -9.15
CA SER A 153 -11.89 -8.29 -9.45
C SER A 153 -13.00 -8.89 -10.30
N TYR A 154 -12.63 -9.71 -11.26
CA TYR A 154 -13.55 -10.46 -12.09
C TYR A 154 -13.55 -11.94 -11.70
N LYS A 155 -14.70 -12.47 -11.21
CA LYS A 155 -14.98 -13.87 -10.85
C LYS A 155 -14.06 -14.52 -9.80
N GLY A 156 -12.79 -14.12 -9.67
CA GLY A 156 -11.81 -14.73 -8.78
C GLY A 156 -11.60 -13.97 -7.47
N ILE A 157 -10.79 -14.52 -6.60
CA ILE A 157 -10.36 -13.90 -5.36
C ILE A 157 -8.99 -13.24 -5.60
N PRO A 158 -8.85 -11.92 -5.37
CA PRO A 158 -7.55 -11.26 -5.33
C PRO A 158 -6.66 -11.87 -4.25
N ASP A 159 -5.39 -11.89 -4.50
CA ASP A 159 -4.40 -12.26 -3.50
C ASP A 159 -3.23 -11.28 -3.44
N ILE A 160 -2.55 -11.31 -2.33
CA ILE A 160 -1.37 -10.53 -2.05
C ILE A 160 -0.18 -11.47 -2.05
N ARG A 161 0.74 -11.28 -3.00
CA ARG A 161 2.03 -11.97 -3.01
C ARG A 161 3.05 -11.16 -2.24
N VAL A 162 3.61 -11.75 -1.18
CA VAL A 162 4.70 -11.17 -0.40
C VAL A 162 5.96 -12.00 -0.63
N ILE A 163 7.02 -11.37 -1.11
CA ILE A 163 8.35 -12.00 -1.17
C ILE A 163 9.05 -11.79 0.17
N VAL A 164 9.48 -12.90 0.76
CA VAL A 164 10.22 -12.90 2.02
C VAL A 164 11.59 -13.54 1.80
N PHE A 165 12.63 -12.87 2.24
CA PHE A 165 13.97 -13.39 2.25
C PHE A 165 14.64 -13.09 3.59
N ASN A 166 15.32 -14.09 4.15
CA ASN A 166 16.02 -13.94 5.43
C ASN A 166 15.12 -13.39 6.56
N ARG A 167 13.87 -13.83 6.64
CA ARG A 167 12.81 -13.36 7.57
C ARG A 167 12.44 -11.89 7.42
N ILE A 168 12.73 -11.28 6.27
CA ILE A 168 12.40 -9.89 5.99
C ILE A 168 11.50 -9.86 4.76
N PRO A 169 10.31 -9.24 4.82
CA PRO A 169 9.51 -8.97 3.62
C PRO A 169 10.24 -7.93 2.78
N VAL A 170 10.48 -8.23 1.50
CA VAL A 170 11.30 -7.38 0.62
C VAL A 170 10.49 -6.73 -0.50
N MET A 171 9.38 -7.33 -0.89
CA MET A 171 8.52 -6.79 -1.95
C MET A 171 7.13 -7.40 -1.86
N ALA A 172 6.09 -6.64 -2.18
CA ALA A 172 4.72 -7.14 -2.21
C ALA A 172 3.95 -6.64 -3.44
N MET A 173 2.97 -7.41 -3.92
CA MET A 173 2.02 -7.00 -4.95
C MET A 173 0.63 -7.56 -4.68
N LEU A 174 -0.39 -6.80 -5.05
CA LEU A 174 -1.77 -7.26 -5.18
C LEU A 174 -1.98 -7.83 -6.57
N ARG A 175 -2.58 -9.02 -6.68
CA ARG A 175 -2.95 -9.62 -7.96
C ARG A 175 -4.46 -9.62 -8.11
N LEU A 176 -4.93 -9.02 -9.19
CA LEU A 176 -6.37 -8.84 -9.46
C LEU A 176 -6.78 -9.70 -10.66
N PRO A 177 -7.68 -10.66 -10.46
CA PRO A 177 -8.30 -11.42 -11.54
C PRO A 177 -9.04 -10.50 -12.53
N THR A 178 -8.90 -10.79 -13.83
CA THR A 178 -9.53 -10.05 -14.92
C THR A 178 -10.38 -10.96 -15.80
N ARG A 179 -11.10 -10.39 -16.76
CA ARG A 179 -11.77 -11.17 -17.82
C ARG A 179 -10.77 -11.92 -18.69
N ALA A 180 -9.62 -11.30 -18.98
CA ALA A 180 -8.58 -11.93 -19.80
C ALA A 180 -7.95 -13.14 -19.10
N SER A 181 -7.82 -13.12 -17.77
CA SER A 181 -7.32 -14.25 -16.98
C SER A 181 -8.41 -15.27 -16.56
N ASP A 182 -9.66 -15.07 -17.01
CA ASP A 182 -10.84 -15.86 -16.62
C ASP A 182 -10.93 -16.10 -15.11
N GLY A 183 -10.73 -15.04 -14.33
CA GLY A 183 -10.83 -15.09 -12.88
C GLY A 183 -9.60 -15.64 -12.15
N LYS A 184 -8.49 -15.90 -12.84
CA LYS A 184 -7.23 -16.34 -12.22
C LYS A 184 -6.36 -15.14 -11.87
N ALA A 185 -5.75 -15.15 -10.69
CA ALA A 185 -4.80 -14.11 -10.24
C ALA A 185 -3.38 -14.36 -10.80
N ASN A 186 -3.28 -14.65 -12.09
CA ASN A 186 -2.02 -14.96 -12.76
C ASN A 186 -1.71 -13.95 -13.86
N LEU A 187 -0.64 -13.15 -13.67
CA LEU A 187 -0.24 -12.11 -14.62
C LEU A 187 0.08 -12.66 -16.00
N GLN A 188 0.69 -13.85 -16.09
CA GLN A 188 1.00 -14.47 -17.38
C GLN A 188 -0.25 -14.82 -18.19
N GLN A 189 -1.39 -14.97 -17.52
CA GLN A 189 -2.70 -15.24 -18.12
C GLN A 189 -3.56 -13.99 -18.27
N GLY A 190 -3.02 -12.79 -18.03
CA GLY A 190 -3.71 -11.52 -18.23
C GLY A 190 -4.30 -10.87 -16.96
N ALA A 191 -3.95 -11.35 -15.77
CA ALA A 191 -4.30 -10.65 -14.52
C ALA A 191 -3.55 -9.32 -14.39
N ILE A 192 -4.03 -8.46 -13.50
CA ILE A 192 -3.38 -7.21 -13.11
C ILE A 192 -2.48 -7.48 -11.88
N GLY A 193 -1.26 -6.95 -11.92
CA GLY A 193 -0.36 -6.87 -10.77
C GLY A 193 -0.20 -5.42 -10.34
N VAL A 194 -0.44 -5.14 -9.08
CA VAL A 194 -0.33 -3.79 -8.50
C VAL A 194 0.73 -3.83 -7.41
N GLY A 195 1.75 -3.00 -7.49
CA GLY A 195 2.76 -2.85 -6.45
C GLY A 195 2.13 -2.42 -5.13
N ILE A 196 2.75 -2.79 -4.02
CA ILE A 196 2.31 -2.37 -2.68
C ILE A 196 3.50 -1.83 -1.93
N ASP A 197 3.38 -0.62 -1.43
CA ASP A 197 4.36 -0.05 -0.51
C ASP A 197 4.38 -0.83 0.82
N LEU A 198 5.57 -1.29 1.20
CA LEU A 198 5.73 -2.13 2.39
C LEU A 198 5.51 -1.37 3.71
N ALA A 199 5.79 -0.07 3.76
CA ALA A 199 5.56 0.72 4.98
C ALA A 199 4.08 0.87 5.29
N THR A 200 3.30 1.25 4.29
CA THR A 200 1.91 1.69 4.46
C THR A 200 0.87 0.63 4.09
N GLY A 201 1.20 -0.32 3.21
CA GLY A 201 0.26 -1.28 2.64
C GLY A 201 -0.70 -0.62 1.63
N THR A 202 -0.27 0.47 1.00
CA THR A 202 -1.04 1.15 -0.03
C THR A 202 -0.53 0.73 -1.41
N THR A 203 -1.43 0.54 -2.37
CA THR A 203 -1.06 0.18 -3.73
C THR A 203 -0.43 1.36 -4.47
N THR A 204 0.54 1.06 -5.34
CA THR A 204 1.33 2.03 -6.12
C THR A 204 1.07 1.87 -7.61
N SER A 205 2.08 1.51 -8.37
CA SER A 205 2.07 1.26 -9.79
C SER A 205 1.34 -0.03 -10.18
N ALA A 206 0.83 -0.10 -11.40
CA ALA A 206 0.12 -1.28 -11.87
C ALA A 206 0.52 -1.69 -13.30
N ILE A 207 0.53 -3.01 -13.50
CA ILE A 207 0.75 -3.62 -14.82
C ILE A 207 -0.34 -4.67 -15.10
N MET A 208 -0.60 -4.91 -16.37
CA MET A 208 -1.45 -5.99 -16.84
C MET A 208 -0.65 -6.96 -17.72
N GLY A 209 -0.91 -8.25 -17.56
CA GLY A 209 -0.30 -9.30 -18.37
C GLY A 209 1.22 -9.30 -18.31
N LYS A 210 1.87 -9.23 -19.46
CA LYS A 210 3.34 -9.34 -19.60
C LYS A 210 4.11 -8.04 -19.29
N GLY A 211 3.44 -6.99 -18.79
CA GLY A 211 4.10 -5.75 -18.40
C GLY A 211 3.51 -4.47 -19.01
N GLN A 212 2.27 -4.52 -19.53
CA GLN A 212 1.57 -3.32 -19.95
C GLN A 212 1.26 -2.45 -18.72
N ILE A 213 1.80 -1.24 -18.68
CA ILE A 213 1.53 -0.26 -17.60
C ILE A 213 0.10 0.23 -17.73
N ILE A 214 -0.62 0.26 -16.61
CA ILE A 214 -2.00 0.74 -16.54
C ILE A 214 -2.19 1.53 -15.22
N GLU A 215 -3.08 2.52 -15.24
CA GLU A 215 -3.39 3.35 -14.04
C GLU A 215 -4.74 3.00 -13.43
N SER A 216 -5.65 2.44 -14.22
CA SER A 216 -7.01 2.10 -13.80
C SER A 216 -7.43 0.72 -14.28
N VAL A 217 -8.47 0.16 -13.67
CA VAL A 217 -9.09 -1.09 -14.13
C VAL A 217 -9.55 -0.93 -15.58
N PRO A 218 -9.13 -1.81 -16.52
CA PRO A 218 -9.47 -1.70 -17.94
C PRO A 218 -10.97 -1.53 -18.19
N GLY A 219 -11.31 -0.52 -19.00
CA GLY A 219 -12.70 -0.15 -19.32
C GLY A 219 -13.42 0.64 -18.22
N THR A 220 -12.71 1.11 -17.21
CA THR A 220 -13.27 1.93 -16.12
C THR A 220 -12.36 3.13 -15.81
N ARG A 221 -12.81 4.04 -14.93
CA ARG A 221 -11.99 5.12 -14.35
C ARG A 221 -11.53 4.80 -12.92
N LEU A 222 -11.64 3.55 -12.49
CA LEU A 222 -11.33 3.14 -11.13
C LEU A 222 -9.79 3.02 -10.97
N PRO A 223 -9.14 3.86 -10.16
CA PRO A 223 -7.69 3.87 -10.02
C PRO A 223 -7.21 2.61 -9.32
N LEU A 224 -6.03 2.13 -9.71
CA LEU A 224 -5.36 0.97 -9.12
C LEU A 224 -4.37 1.37 -8.02
N SER A 225 -3.88 2.61 -8.04
CA SER A 225 -3.06 3.19 -6.97
C SER A 225 -3.93 3.72 -5.82
N GLY A 226 -3.36 3.80 -4.63
CA GLY A 226 -4.02 4.37 -3.45
C GLY A 226 -4.97 3.41 -2.70
N ILE A 227 -5.09 2.14 -3.12
CA ILE A 227 -5.91 1.16 -2.42
C ILE A 227 -5.20 0.74 -1.13
N LYS A 228 -5.80 1.02 0.02
CA LYS A 228 -5.27 0.60 1.32
C LYS A 228 -5.60 -0.86 1.58
N ILE A 229 -4.59 -1.72 1.69
CA ILE A 229 -4.76 -3.15 1.98
C ILE A 229 -5.09 -3.33 3.47
N PRO A 230 -6.26 -3.87 3.82
CA PRO A 230 -6.59 -4.12 5.21
C PRO A 230 -5.71 -5.24 5.81
N TYR A 231 -5.57 -5.26 7.12
CA TYR A 231 -4.75 -6.26 7.85
C TYR A 231 -3.26 -6.28 7.44
N TRP A 232 -2.72 -5.18 6.92
CA TRP A 232 -1.39 -5.16 6.29
C TRP A 232 -0.28 -5.73 7.18
N LYS A 233 -0.18 -5.27 8.43
CA LYS A 233 0.83 -5.76 9.38
C LYS A 233 0.67 -7.26 9.63
N GLN A 234 -0.56 -7.76 9.75
CA GLN A 234 -0.85 -9.19 9.94
C GLN A 234 -0.42 -10.01 8.72
N ILE A 235 -0.68 -9.53 7.51
CA ILE A 235 -0.26 -10.18 6.24
C ILE A 235 1.27 -10.33 6.19
N LEU A 236 2.03 -9.27 6.49
CA LEU A 236 3.48 -9.32 6.52
C LEU A 236 3.99 -10.28 7.60
N THR A 237 3.38 -10.26 8.79
CA THR A 237 3.71 -11.18 9.90
C THR A 237 3.49 -12.62 9.49
N MET A 238 2.32 -12.95 8.93
CA MET A 238 1.99 -14.30 8.45
C MET A 238 2.96 -14.80 7.38
N ALA A 239 3.38 -13.93 6.44
CA ALA A 239 4.34 -14.29 5.41
C ALA A 239 5.72 -14.63 6.00
N VAL A 240 6.20 -13.87 6.99
CA VAL A 240 7.49 -14.13 7.67
C VAL A 240 7.42 -15.37 8.55
N GLU A 241 6.32 -15.60 9.26
CA GLU A 241 6.08 -16.82 10.03
C GLU A 241 6.04 -18.06 9.13
N ALA A 242 5.34 -17.98 8.00
CA ALA A 242 5.27 -19.06 7.02
C ALA A 242 6.66 -19.41 6.46
N GLN A 243 7.55 -18.43 6.26
CA GLN A 243 8.93 -18.68 5.89
C GLN A 243 9.67 -19.50 6.97
N SER A 244 9.57 -19.09 8.22
CA SER A 244 10.24 -19.75 9.33
C SER A 244 9.78 -21.20 9.49
N ILE A 245 8.46 -21.44 9.38
CA ILE A 245 7.82 -22.74 9.54
C ILE A 245 8.13 -23.68 8.37
N SER A 246 8.12 -23.18 7.14
CA SER A 246 8.40 -23.97 5.95
C SER A 246 9.87 -24.31 5.74
N SER A 247 10.78 -23.67 6.47
CA SER A 247 12.24 -23.78 6.27
C SER A 247 12.70 -23.35 4.87
N LEU A 248 11.98 -22.44 4.23
CA LEU A 248 12.36 -21.78 2.99
C LEU A 248 13.09 -20.48 3.32
N GLY A 249 14.32 -20.32 2.82
CA GLY A 249 15.06 -19.07 3.02
C GLY A 249 14.65 -17.97 2.05
N PHE A 250 14.11 -18.35 0.88
CA PHE A 250 13.54 -17.46 -0.12
C PHE A 250 12.13 -17.94 -0.50
N LEU A 251 11.11 -17.13 -0.27
CA LEU A 251 9.71 -17.52 -0.32
C LEU A 251 8.84 -16.45 -0.97
N GLY A 252 7.88 -16.88 -1.78
CA GLY A 252 6.69 -16.09 -2.11
C GLY A 252 5.48 -16.65 -1.36
N ALA A 253 4.86 -15.88 -0.48
CA ALA A 253 3.61 -16.23 0.18
C ALA A 253 2.43 -15.59 -0.56
N ASP A 254 1.43 -16.38 -0.92
CA ASP A 254 0.20 -15.91 -1.54
C ASP A 254 -0.92 -15.90 -0.48
N ILE A 255 -1.44 -14.73 -0.17
CA ILE A 255 -2.39 -14.49 0.92
C ILE A 255 -3.63 -13.79 0.35
N ALA A 256 -4.80 -14.40 0.51
CA ALA A 256 -6.07 -13.76 0.22
C ALA A 256 -6.67 -13.15 1.49
N ILE A 257 -7.57 -12.19 1.33
CA ILE A 257 -8.35 -11.66 2.44
C ILE A 257 -9.79 -12.16 2.27
N ASP A 258 -10.16 -13.14 3.08
CA ASP A 258 -11.53 -13.62 3.15
C ASP A 258 -12.41 -12.59 3.88
N ARG A 259 -13.64 -12.42 3.41
CA ARG A 259 -14.59 -11.46 3.98
C ARG A 259 -14.91 -11.73 5.45
N ASP A 260 -15.01 -13.00 5.83
CA ASP A 260 -15.51 -13.41 7.14
C ASP A 260 -14.35 -13.84 8.08
N GLN A 261 -13.24 -14.34 7.53
CA GLN A 261 -12.10 -14.88 8.29
C GLN A 261 -10.87 -13.94 8.34
N GLY A 262 -10.82 -12.89 7.47
CA GLY A 262 -9.63 -12.06 7.32
C GLY A 262 -8.54 -12.72 6.46
N PRO A 263 -7.24 -12.43 6.71
CA PRO A 263 -6.14 -12.95 5.90
C PRO A 263 -5.98 -14.48 6.01
N VAL A 264 -5.85 -15.14 4.86
CA VAL A 264 -5.73 -16.60 4.72
C VAL A 264 -4.62 -16.92 3.74
N ILE A 265 -3.66 -17.77 4.11
CA ILE A 265 -2.59 -18.24 3.21
C ILE A 265 -3.18 -19.24 2.23
N LEU A 266 -3.01 -18.96 0.93
CA LEU A 266 -3.44 -19.83 -0.16
C LEU A 266 -2.39 -20.90 -0.47
N GLU A 267 -1.14 -20.45 -0.66
CA GLU A 267 0.00 -21.29 -1.00
C GLU A 267 1.33 -20.61 -0.69
N LEU A 268 2.38 -21.41 -0.62
CA LEU A 268 3.77 -20.96 -0.53
C LEU A 268 4.49 -21.33 -1.83
N ASN A 269 5.33 -20.40 -2.32
CA ASN A 269 6.07 -20.60 -3.55
C ASN A 269 7.59 -20.60 -3.26
N ALA A 270 8.25 -21.75 -3.46
CA ALA A 270 9.70 -21.87 -3.30
C ALA A 270 10.48 -21.24 -4.47
N ARG A 271 9.81 -21.00 -5.60
CA ARG A 271 10.38 -20.40 -6.82
C ARG A 271 9.43 -19.31 -7.33
N PRO A 272 9.25 -18.21 -6.55
CA PRO A 272 8.26 -17.19 -6.88
C PRO A 272 8.55 -16.54 -8.24
N GLY A 273 7.48 -16.25 -8.99
CA GLY A 273 7.57 -15.53 -10.26
C GLY A 273 8.09 -14.11 -10.07
N LEU A 274 8.76 -13.59 -11.08
CA LEU A 274 9.50 -12.33 -11.01
C LEU A 274 8.73 -11.11 -11.52
N SER A 275 7.50 -11.27 -12.00
CA SER A 275 6.63 -10.17 -12.45
C SER A 275 6.30 -9.15 -11.35
N ILE A 276 6.51 -9.49 -10.09
CA ILE A 276 6.39 -8.57 -8.96
C ILE A 276 7.32 -7.34 -9.09
N GLN A 277 8.50 -7.50 -9.71
CA GLN A 277 9.42 -6.40 -9.98
C GLN A 277 8.81 -5.38 -10.94
N LEU A 278 8.09 -5.87 -11.96
CA LEU A 278 7.42 -5.01 -12.92
C LEU A 278 6.24 -4.27 -12.28
N ALA A 279 5.48 -4.95 -11.42
CA ALA A 279 4.36 -4.34 -10.72
C ALA A 279 4.79 -3.24 -9.72
N ASN A 280 6.02 -3.31 -9.20
CA ASN A 280 6.58 -2.32 -8.27
C ASN A 280 7.54 -1.33 -8.94
N PHE A 281 7.81 -1.44 -10.24
CA PHE A 281 8.86 -0.68 -10.95
C PHE A 281 10.22 -0.69 -10.22
N ALA A 282 10.49 -1.72 -9.43
CA ALA A 282 11.65 -1.83 -8.56
C ALA A 282 12.37 -3.17 -8.73
N GLY A 283 13.70 -3.15 -8.66
CA GLY A 283 14.54 -4.33 -8.78
C GLY A 283 14.50 -5.22 -7.52
N LEU A 284 14.13 -6.48 -7.69
CA LEU A 284 14.12 -7.44 -6.57
C LEU A 284 15.52 -7.85 -6.14
N LYS A 285 16.48 -7.91 -7.06
CA LYS A 285 17.85 -8.31 -6.75
C LYS A 285 18.51 -7.37 -5.73
N GLU A 286 18.40 -6.07 -5.96
CA GLU A 286 18.93 -5.04 -5.07
C GLU A 286 18.35 -5.17 -3.64
N ARG A 287 17.03 -5.37 -3.54
CA ARG A 287 16.36 -5.54 -2.24
C ARG A 287 16.80 -6.81 -1.51
N LEU A 288 16.96 -7.92 -2.23
CA LEU A 288 17.43 -9.19 -1.68
C LEU A 288 18.89 -9.08 -1.20
N ASP A 289 19.77 -8.48 -2.01
CA ASP A 289 21.19 -8.29 -1.65
C ASP A 289 21.34 -7.38 -0.43
N ARG A 290 20.48 -6.35 -0.29
CA ARG A 290 20.48 -5.43 0.86
C ARG A 290 20.19 -6.12 2.20
N VAL A 291 19.42 -7.21 2.19
CA VAL A 291 19.06 -7.94 3.43
C VAL A 291 19.81 -9.26 3.59
N ARG A 292 20.70 -9.60 2.64
CA ARG A 292 21.53 -10.80 2.72
C ARG A 292 22.47 -10.73 3.93
N GLY A 293 22.48 -11.78 4.74
CA GLY A 293 23.35 -11.88 5.91
C GLY A 293 22.91 -11.11 7.16
N ILE A 294 21.79 -10.36 7.10
CA ILE A 294 21.25 -9.71 8.30
C ILE A 294 20.70 -10.77 9.25
N ASN A 295 21.11 -10.75 10.50
CA ASN A 295 20.63 -11.70 11.51
C ASN A 295 19.31 -11.21 12.13
N ILE A 296 18.20 -11.85 11.77
CA ILE A 296 16.85 -11.56 12.27
C ILE A 296 16.44 -12.64 13.28
N LYS A 297 16.28 -12.23 14.54
CA LYS A 297 15.90 -13.14 15.64
C LYS A 297 14.39 -13.32 15.78
N THR A 298 13.58 -12.27 15.56
CA THR A 298 12.13 -12.31 15.74
C THR A 298 11.38 -11.88 14.49
N VAL A 299 10.14 -12.35 14.33
CA VAL A 299 9.25 -12.01 13.21
C VAL A 299 8.98 -10.50 13.16
N GLU A 300 8.69 -9.90 14.32
CA GLU A 300 8.37 -8.47 14.44
C GLU A 300 9.54 -7.59 13.97
N ARG A 301 10.78 -7.98 14.32
CA ARG A 301 11.98 -7.28 13.88
C ARG A 301 12.15 -7.36 12.37
N GLY A 302 11.88 -8.52 11.78
CA GLY A 302 11.93 -8.72 10.34
C GLY A 302 10.91 -7.88 9.60
N VAL A 303 9.66 -7.90 10.04
CA VAL A 303 8.57 -7.08 9.48
C VAL A 303 8.89 -5.58 9.59
N ARG A 304 9.31 -5.12 10.77
CA ARG A 304 9.69 -3.72 10.98
C ARG A 304 10.85 -3.30 10.07
N LEU A 305 11.88 -4.14 9.95
CA LEU A 305 13.02 -3.83 9.10
C LEU A 305 12.63 -3.78 7.61
N GLY A 306 11.81 -4.71 7.12
CA GLY A 306 11.34 -4.69 5.74
C GLY A 306 10.51 -3.44 5.41
N ARG A 307 9.63 -3.04 6.32
CA ARG A 307 8.85 -1.80 6.19
C ARG A 307 9.74 -0.55 6.15
N ASN A 308 10.77 -0.49 6.98
CA ASN A 308 11.68 0.66 7.05
C ASN A 308 12.66 0.74 5.87
N LEU A 309 13.09 -0.42 5.33
CA LEU A 309 14.07 -0.46 4.25
C LEU A 309 13.46 -0.27 2.86
N PHE A 310 12.19 -0.69 2.68
CA PHE A 310 11.56 -0.82 1.38
C PHE A 310 10.18 -0.16 1.31
N GLY A 311 9.83 0.65 2.30
CA GLY A 311 8.64 1.48 2.32
C GLY A 311 9.01 2.94 2.14
N GLY A 312 8.02 3.77 1.78
CA GLY A 312 8.20 5.20 1.52
C GLY A 312 8.40 5.55 0.04
N GLU A 313 8.54 4.55 -0.85
CA GLU A 313 8.63 4.78 -2.31
C GLU A 313 7.37 5.47 -2.89
N ILE A 314 6.23 5.40 -2.18
CA ILE A 314 5.02 6.15 -2.56
C ILE A 314 5.25 7.66 -2.54
N GLU A 315 6.02 8.18 -1.59
CA GLU A 315 6.29 9.62 -1.52
C GLU A 315 7.04 10.09 -2.76
N GLU A 316 8.10 9.35 -3.15
CA GLU A 316 8.87 9.64 -4.36
C GLU A 316 8.02 9.52 -5.63
N GLU A 317 7.18 8.49 -5.74
CA GLU A 317 6.30 8.27 -6.88
C GLU A 317 5.19 9.34 -6.98
N ILE A 318 4.59 9.74 -5.85
CA ILE A 318 3.60 10.82 -5.80
C ILE A 318 4.27 12.16 -6.15
N GLU A 319 5.49 12.41 -5.68
CA GLU A 319 6.26 13.58 -6.02
C GLU A 319 6.58 13.63 -7.52
N GLU A 320 7.00 12.52 -8.10
CA GLU A 320 7.31 12.41 -9.54
C GLU A 320 6.07 12.63 -10.41
N ILE A 321 4.94 11.99 -10.08
CA ILE A 321 3.69 12.10 -10.87
C ILE A 321 3.02 13.45 -10.69
N SER A 322 2.95 13.99 -9.47
CA SER A 322 2.22 15.21 -9.15
C SER A 322 3.05 16.49 -9.29
N GLY A 323 4.37 16.37 -9.33
CA GLY A 323 5.31 17.49 -9.20
C GLY A 323 5.20 18.22 -7.86
N ARG A 324 4.55 17.61 -6.87
CA ARG A 324 4.34 18.17 -5.53
C ARG A 324 5.04 17.31 -4.50
N ARG A 325 5.69 17.95 -3.54
CA ARG A 325 6.39 17.28 -2.45
C ARG A 325 5.45 16.88 -1.32
N VAL A 326 5.72 15.74 -0.70
CA VAL A 326 4.92 15.24 0.43
C VAL A 326 5.55 15.72 1.74
N ILE A 327 4.78 16.46 2.52
CA ILE A 327 5.18 17.00 3.84
C ILE A 327 4.26 16.47 4.95
N GLY A 328 4.73 16.50 6.20
CA GLY A 328 3.94 16.13 7.39
C GLY A 328 3.05 17.25 7.91
N CYS A 329 2.38 16.99 9.04
CA CYS A 329 1.60 18.02 9.74
C CYS A 329 2.46 19.00 10.53
N ILE A 330 3.70 18.61 10.87
CA ILE A 330 4.68 19.41 11.59
C ILE A 330 5.99 19.30 10.84
N GLU A 331 6.58 20.43 10.48
CA GLU A 331 7.81 20.49 9.70
C GLU A 331 8.80 21.48 10.31
N LYS A 332 10.08 21.17 10.18
CA LYS A 332 11.16 22.10 10.55
C LYS A 332 11.42 23.04 9.38
N VAL A 333 11.22 24.32 9.59
CA VAL A 333 11.37 25.35 8.56
C VAL A 333 12.48 26.35 8.92
N LYS A 334 13.19 26.79 7.89
CA LYS A 334 14.15 27.92 8.02
C LYS A 334 13.47 29.16 7.46
N LEU A 335 13.15 30.10 8.33
CA LEU A 335 12.59 31.41 7.99
C LEU A 335 13.71 32.37 7.61
N ILE A 336 13.48 33.17 6.58
CA ILE A 336 14.42 34.19 6.07
C ILE A 336 13.71 35.54 6.08
N GLY A 337 14.16 36.41 6.93
CA GLY A 337 13.58 37.73 7.16
C GLY A 337 14.35 38.87 6.50
N LYS A 338 14.27 40.05 7.11
CA LYS A 338 14.90 41.28 6.65
C LYS A 338 16.44 41.14 6.64
N ASN A 339 17.08 41.64 5.56
CA ASN A 339 18.53 41.59 5.37
C ASN A 339 19.15 40.19 5.47
N GLY A 340 18.39 39.13 5.10
CA GLY A 340 18.87 37.76 5.12
C GLY A 340 19.00 37.16 6.52
N LYS A 341 18.38 37.72 7.55
CA LYS A 341 18.34 37.13 8.89
C LYS A 341 17.58 35.78 8.84
N GLU A 342 18.18 34.73 9.36
CA GLU A 342 17.66 33.38 9.31
C GLU A 342 17.34 32.85 10.71
N VAL A 343 16.20 32.19 10.86
CA VAL A 343 15.80 31.50 12.10
C VAL A 343 15.15 30.16 11.74
N THR A 344 15.52 29.10 12.43
CA THR A 344 14.91 27.79 12.25
C THR A 344 13.89 27.53 13.36
N ALA A 345 12.68 27.10 12.99
CA ALA A 345 11.61 26.82 13.92
C ALA A 345 10.77 25.62 13.46
N GLU A 346 10.03 25.01 14.39
CA GLU A 346 8.98 24.05 14.04
C GLU A 346 7.72 24.81 13.60
N ALA A 347 7.16 24.38 12.48
CA ALA A 347 5.96 24.95 11.88
C ALA A 347 4.83 23.90 11.81
N LYS A 348 3.64 24.29 12.22
CA LYS A 348 2.43 23.51 11.98
C LYS A 348 1.93 23.80 10.56
N ILE A 349 1.74 22.75 9.79
CA ILE A 349 1.11 22.80 8.47
C ILE A 349 -0.42 22.79 8.67
N ASP A 350 -1.08 23.88 8.31
CA ASP A 350 -2.50 24.07 8.58
C ASP A 350 -3.28 24.39 7.29
N THR A 351 -3.89 23.36 6.70
CA THR A 351 -4.72 23.51 5.49
C THR A 351 -6.02 24.27 5.73
N GLY A 352 -6.44 24.43 6.99
CA GLY A 352 -7.59 25.24 7.39
C GLY A 352 -7.27 26.74 7.49
N ALA A 353 -6.01 27.10 7.75
CA ALA A 353 -5.56 28.48 7.77
C ALA A 353 -5.35 29.01 6.34
N ASP A 354 -5.84 30.22 6.06
CA ASP A 354 -5.68 30.84 4.73
C ASP A 354 -4.25 31.31 4.47
N SER A 355 -3.60 31.93 5.47
CA SER A 355 -2.27 32.54 5.35
C SER A 355 -1.33 32.09 6.45
N THR A 356 -0.03 32.25 6.19
CA THR A 356 1.03 31.95 7.15
C THR A 356 1.03 32.98 8.28
N SER A 357 1.35 32.53 9.51
CA SER A 357 1.57 33.41 10.67
C SER A 357 2.79 32.98 11.48
N ILE A 358 3.47 33.96 12.04
CA ILE A 358 4.68 33.77 12.86
C ILE A 358 4.53 34.44 14.22
N ASP A 359 5.24 33.90 15.19
CA ASP A 359 5.32 34.48 16.54
C ASP A 359 6.00 35.82 16.56
N THR A 360 5.59 36.70 17.51
CA THR A 360 6.13 38.03 17.68
C THR A 360 7.64 38.06 17.98
N GLU A 361 8.12 37.17 18.84
CA GLU A 361 9.55 37.10 19.17
C GLU A 361 10.38 36.58 17.98
N LEU A 362 9.85 35.64 17.24
CA LEU A 362 10.44 35.14 15.98
C LEU A 362 10.53 36.30 14.95
N ALA A 363 9.50 37.10 14.82
CA ALA A 363 9.48 38.25 13.92
C ALA A 363 10.54 39.28 14.28
N LYS A 364 10.80 39.54 15.58
CA LYS A 364 11.89 40.40 16.04
C LYS A 364 13.26 39.83 15.64
N GLN A 365 13.49 38.53 15.87
CA GLN A 365 14.73 37.86 15.46
C GLN A 365 14.98 37.98 13.95
N LEU A 366 13.90 37.95 13.15
CA LEU A 366 13.92 38.08 11.69
C LEU A 366 14.10 39.55 11.22
N GLY A 367 14.19 40.53 12.16
CA GLY A 367 14.48 41.94 11.87
C GLY A 367 13.25 42.80 11.64
N PHE A 368 12.07 42.42 12.12
CA PHE A 368 10.81 43.16 11.98
C PHE A 368 10.38 43.88 13.27
N GLU A 369 11.33 44.19 14.17
CA GLU A 369 11.05 44.88 15.42
C GLU A 369 10.50 46.30 15.21
N ASP A 370 11.01 47.02 14.19
CA ASP A 370 10.54 48.32 13.76
C ASP A 370 9.08 48.31 13.31
N VAL A 371 8.68 47.30 12.53
CA VAL A 371 7.28 47.09 12.09
C VAL A 371 6.35 46.85 13.28
N ILE A 372 6.80 46.04 14.25
CA ILE A 372 5.99 45.72 15.44
C ILE A 372 5.79 46.99 16.29
N SER A 373 6.84 47.75 16.48
CA SER A 373 6.81 49.02 17.24
C SER A 373 5.89 50.04 16.56
N PHE A 374 6.05 50.25 15.24
CA PHE A 374 5.18 51.08 14.45
C PHE A 374 3.72 50.63 14.51
N PHE A 375 3.46 49.36 14.32
CA PHE A 375 2.12 48.81 14.36
C PHE A 375 1.42 48.99 15.71
N SER A 376 2.18 48.95 16.80
CA SER A 376 1.63 49.19 18.15
C SER A 376 1.11 50.62 18.35
N SER A 377 1.56 51.58 17.54
CA SER A 377 1.07 52.98 17.56
C SER A 377 -0.20 53.18 16.74
N ILE A 378 -0.61 52.22 15.92
CA ILE A 378 -1.81 52.31 15.09
C ILE A 378 -3.06 52.11 15.95
N PRO A 379 -4.01 53.07 15.92
CA PRO A 379 -5.24 52.96 16.71
C PRO A 379 -6.07 51.74 16.29
N LYS A 380 -6.71 51.08 17.26
CA LYS A 380 -7.64 49.98 16.96
C LYS A 380 -8.94 50.51 16.41
N PRO A 381 -9.58 49.81 15.44
CA PRO A 381 -10.85 50.26 14.89
C PRO A 381 -11.94 50.22 15.95
N THR A 382 -12.84 51.18 15.86
CA THR A 382 -13.98 51.37 16.81
C THR A 382 -15.09 50.35 16.53
N SER A 383 -15.23 49.88 15.30
CA SER A 383 -16.20 48.87 14.91
C SER A 383 -15.56 47.49 14.85
N SER A 384 -16.21 46.50 15.48
CA SER A 384 -15.80 45.10 15.48
C SER A 384 -16.81 44.19 14.72
N GLU A 385 -17.74 44.76 13.96
CA GLU A 385 -18.72 43.99 13.20
C GLU A 385 -18.08 43.29 11.99
N ARG A 386 -18.37 42.02 11.82
CA ARG A 386 -17.80 41.17 10.77
C ARG A 386 -18.13 41.63 9.34
N SER A 387 -19.23 42.33 9.16
CA SER A 387 -19.68 42.91 7.90
C SER A 387 -18.80 44.04 7.38
N ASP A 388 -18.15 44.78 8.28
CA ASP A 388 -17.41 45.98 7.92
C ASP A 388 -15.89 45.75 7.77
N LEU A 389 -15.40 44.57 8.13
CA LEU A 389 -13.96 44.26 8.19
C LEU A 389 -13.21 44.46 6.87
N LYS A 390 -13.86 44.21 5.74
CA LYS A 390 -13.23 44.38 4.44
C LYS A 390 -12.98 45.84 4.14
N LYS A 391 -13.96 46.68 4.42
CA LYS A 391 -13.83 48.17 4.27
C LYS A 391 -12.80 48.74 5.22
N VAL A 392 -12.85 48.31 6.49
CA VAL A 392 -11.86 48.74 7.51
C VAL A 392 -10.47 48.30 7.12
N SER A 393 -10.29 47.10 6.58
CA SER A 393 -8.98 46.61 6.10
C SER A 393 -8.46 47.45 4.95
N GLU A 394 -9.28 47.79 3.98
CA GLU A 394 -8.91 48.59 2.81
C GLU A 394 -8.57 50.07 3.26
N GLU A 395 -9.31 50.62 4.19
CA GLU A 395 -9.04 51.95 4.78
C GLU A 395 -7.70 52.00 5.53
N TYR A 396 -7.44 51.01 6.39
CA TYR A 396 -6.19 50.90 7.14
C TYR A 396 -5.00 50.64 6.24
N ASP A 397 -5.15 49.78 5.25
CA ASP A 397 -4.09 49.52 4.26
C ASP A 397 -3.75 50.82 3.50
N THR A 398 -4.75 51.59 3.07
CA THR A 398 -4.55 52.88 2.36
C THR A 398 -3.85 53.93 3.27
N THR A 399 -4.19 53.96 4.54
CA THR A 399 -3.70 54.99 5.48
C THR A 399 -2.31 54.66 5.99
N TYR A 400 -2.00 53.40 6.31
CA TYR A 400 -0.79 53.06 7.08
C TYR A 400 0.30 52.32 6.32
N LEU A 401 0.00 51.68 5.15
CA LEU A 401 1.03 50.92 4.42
C LEU A 401 2.13 51.81 3.85
N SER A 402 1.81 53.03 3.45
CA SER A 402 2.80 54.00 2.94
C SER A 402 3.72 54.57 4.02
N ALA A 403 3.30 54.45 5.29
CA ALA A 403 4.04 55.05 6.42
C ALA A 403 5.20 54.17 6.93
N HIS A 404 5.24 52.87 6.57
CA HIS A 404 6.33 51.96 6.92
C HIS A 404 6.69 51.00 5.80
N PRO A 405 7.96 50.96 5.33
CA PRO A 405 8.36 50.23 4.13
C PRO A 405 8.19 48.71 4.23
N ASP A 406 8.27 48.13 5.44
CA ASP A 406 8.19 46.68 5.66
C ASP A 406 6.79 46.23 6.11
N LEU A 407 5.85 47.15 6.37
CA LEU A 407 4.45 46.82 6.62
C LEU A 407 3.75 46.53 5.25
N LYS A 408 3.35 45.29 5.00
CA LYS A 408 2.80 44.83 3.71
C LYS A 408 1.30 44.54 3.74
N GLY A 409 0.65 44.84 4.84
CA GLY A 409 -0.79 44.74 5.04
C GLY A 409 -1.16 44.65 6.51
N ILE A 410 -2.45 44.82 6.77
CA ILE A 410 -3.01 44.63 8.11
C ILE A 410 -4.11 43.56 8.01
N ALA A 411 -3.99 42.51 8.80
CA ALA A 411 -4.99 41.46 8.85
C ALA A 411 -5.95 41.69 10.01
N PHE A 412 -7.24 41.63 9.72
CA PHE A 412 -8.31 41.62 10.71
C PHE A 412 -8.88 40.19 10.80
N THR A 413 -8.77 39.57 11.97
CA THR A 413 -9.12 38.13 12.12
C THR A 413 -10.00 37.94 13.33
N TYR A 414 -11.09 37.19 13.15
CA TYR A 414 -11.88 36.60 14.24
C TYR A 414 -11.37 35.18 14.53
N SER A 415 -11.00 34.96 15.76
CA SER A 415 -10.63 33.64 16.29
C SER A 415 -11.48 33.33 17.52
N SER A 416 -11.32 32.10 18.06
CA SER A 416 -11.91 31.75 19.37
C SER A 416 -11.55 32.71 20.49
N ASN A 417 -10.46 33.48 20.34
CA ASN A 417 -9.95 34.46 21.30
C ASN A 417 -10.44 35.90 20.99
N GLY A 418 -11.45 36.05 20.11
CA GLY A 418 -12.02 37.33 19.74
C GLY A 418 -11.40 38.00 18.50
N PHE A 419 -11.64 39.29 18.37
CA PHE A 419 -11.15 40.12 17.27
C PHE A 419 -9.68 40.51 17.46
N THR A 420 -8.87 40.28 16.43
CA THR A 420 -7.44 40.65 16.44
C THR A 420 -7.05 41.39 15.17
N MET A 421 -6.22 42.43 15.33
CA MET A 421 -5.57 43.16 14.26
C MET A 421 -4.08 42.73 14.24
N ARG A 422 -3.51 42.44 13.07
CA ARG A 422 -2.17 41.86 12.93
C ARG A 422 -1.42 42.52 11.77
N PRO A 423 -0.16 42.95 11.94
CA PRO A 423 0.66 43.40 10.83
C PRO A 423 1.07 42.23 9.94
N LYS A 424 1.21 42.50 8.64
CA LYS A 424 1.76 41.53 7.67
C LYS A 424 3.11 42.04 7.17
N VAL A 425 4.07 41.10 7.05
CA VAL A 425 5.41 41.33 6.51
C VAL A 425 5.69 40.35 5.40
N ASP A 426 6.54 40.73 4.46
CA ASP A 426 7.02 39.79 3.44
C ASP A 426 8.31 39.13 3.96
N LEU A 427 8.36 37.84 3.89
CA LEU A 427 9.50 36.97 4.24
C LEU A 427 9.55 35.77 3.28
N SER A 428 10.62 35.01 3.32
CA SER A 428 10.61 33.69 2.72
C SER A 428 10.88 32.58 3.76
N PHE A 429 10.52 31.35 3.45
CA PHE A 429 10.91 30.24 4.27
C PHE A 429 11.27 29.03 3.39
N VAL A 430 12.22 28.24 3.88
CA VAL A 430 12.60 26.97 3.25
C VAL A 430 11.82 25.85 3.93
N LEU A 431 10.95 25.21 3.16
CA LEU A 431 10.19 24.04 3.56
C LEU A 431 10.62 22.86 2.69
N ASP A 432 11.07 21.81 3.34
CA ASP A 432 11.78 20.69 2.71
C ASP A 432 12.92 21.20 1.82
N THR A 433 13.21 21.37 0.79
CA THR A 433 14.34 22.00 0.07
C THR A 433 13.93 23.21 -0.78
N MET A 434 12.65 23.62 -0.68
CA MET A 434 12.09 24.71 -1.50
C MET A 434 11.98 26.01 -0.72
N GLU A 435 12.54 27.08 -1.26
CA GLU A 435 12.30 28.43 -0.76
C GLU A 435 10.98 28.97 -1.29
N ILE A 436 10.15 29.48 -0.38
CA ILE A 436 8.79 29.94 -0.66
C ILE A 436 8.63 31.36 -0.14
N PRO A 437 8.33 32.31 -1.02
CA PRO A 437 7.98 33.66 -0.57
C PRO A 437 6.60 33.65 0.10
N ALA A 438 6.48 34.34 1.20
CA ALA A 438 5.25 34.39 1.96
C ALA A 438 5.00 35.82 2.51
N ARG A 439 3.73 36.19 2.53
CA ARG A 439 3.27 37.35 3.32
C ARG A 439 2.66 36.80 4.60
N ALA A 440 3.44 36.88 5.69
CA ALA A 440 3.08 36.33 6.98
C ALA A 440 2.49 37.40 7.92
N SER A 441 1.48 37.03 8.69
CA SER A 441 0.97 37.85 9.78
C SER A 441 1.77 37.61 11.07
N ILE A 442 2.05 38.66 11.81
CA ILE A 442 2.73 38.59 13.12
C ILE A 442 1.68 38.58 14.22
N ILE A 443 1.78 37.62 15.13
CA ILE A 443 0.89 37.49 16.27
C ILE A 443 1.61 36.83 17.44
N ASP A 444 1.28 37.23 18.67
CA ASP A 444 1.77 36.57 19.87
C ASP A 444 1.27 35.10 19.91
N ARG A 445 2.22 34.17 19.89
CA ARG A 445 2.01 32.72 19.94
C ARG A 445 2.74 32.08 21.13
N SER A 446 3.22 32.90 22.09
CA SER A 446 4.00 32.44 23.25
C SER A 446 3.29 31.33 24.07
N HIS A 447 1.96 31.32 24.04
CA HIS A 447 1.10 30.35 24.72
C HIS A 447 0.67 29.15 23.83
N LEU A 448 1.16 29.06 22.59
CA LEU A 448 0.84 28.02 21.64
C LEU A 448 2.05 27.09 21.39
N GLU A 449 1.77 25.85 21.06
CA GLU A 449 2.79 24.80 20.86
C GLU A 449 3.75 25.10 19.71
N TYR A 450 3.24 25.70 18.61
CA TYR A 450 4.05 25.99 17.43
C TYR A 450 4.15 27.48 17.15
N PRO A 451 5.37 28.05 17.06
CA PRO A 451 5.58 29.47 16.81
C PRO A 451 5.27 29.87 15.36
N VAL A 452 5.12 28.90 14.45
CA VAL A 452 4.83 29.15 13.04
C VAL A 452 3.63 28.31 12.61
N ILE A 453 2.71 28.91 11.85
CA ILE A 453 1.70 28.21 11.07
C ILE A 453 1.92 28.52 9.60
N ILE A 454 1.96 27.49 8.75
CA ILE A 454 1.98 27.64 7.31
C ILE A 454 0.59 27.38 6.76
N GLY A 455 -0.04 28.41 6.22
CA GLY A 455 -1.39 28.35 5.65
C GLY A 455 -1.41 27.88 4.19
N ARG A 456 -2.61 27.48 3.75
CA ARG A 456 -2.84 26.84 2.43
C ARG A 456 -2.34 27.62 1.22
N ARG A 457 -2.26 28.96 1.28
CA ARG A 457 -1.74 29.78 0.16
C ARG A 457 -0.28 29.47 -0.18
N ASN A 458 0.49 29.03 0.80
CA ASN A 458 1.90 28.69 0.65
C ASN A 458 2.14 27.19 0.44
N LEU A 459 1.08 26.36 0.37
CA LEU A 459 1.14 24.91 0.27
C LEU A 459 0.84 24.37 -1.13
N SER A 460 0.71 25.21 -2.15
CA SER A 460 0.30 24.80 -3.51
C SER A 460 1.23 23.78 -4.17
N LYS A 461 2.50 23.73 -3.77
CA LYS A 461 3.51 22.79 -4.26
C LYS A 461 3.68 21.56 -3.37
N PHE A 462 2.81 21.36 -2.38
CA PHE A 462 2.91 20.29 -1.41
C PHE A 462 1.63 19.47 -1.32
N LEU A 463 1.80 18.23 -0.89
CA LEU A 463 0.75 17.33 -0.42
C LEU A 463 1.00 17.08 1.07
N VAL A 464 -0.04 17.12 1.89
CA VAL A 464 0.08 16.93 3.34
C VAL A 464 -0.31 15.50 3.69
N ASP A 465 0.66 14.69 4.16
CA ASP A 465 0.39 13.38 4.75
C ASP A 465 0.33 13.50 6.27
N VAL A 466 -0.84 13.26 6.85
CA VAL A 466 -1.08 13.31 8.29
C VAL A 466 -0.34 12.23 9.09
N ASN A 467 0.21 11.23 8.42
CA ASN A 467 0.96 10.13 9.02
C ASN A 467 2.49 10.31 8.93
N LYS A 468 2.97 11.27 8.15
CA LYS A 468 4.39 11.60 8.03
C LYS A 468 4.84 12.30 9.31
N LYS A 469 5.88 11.75 9.94
CA LYS A 469 6.54 12.30 11.14
C LYS A 469 7.87 12.91 10.78
#